data_15596094241d7d455bff9150077fbff2
#
_entry.id   15596094241d7d455bff9150077fbff2
#
_cell.length_a   1.000
_cell.length_b   1.000
_cell.length_c   1.000
_cell.angle_alpha   90.00
_cell.angle_beta   90.00
_cell.angle_gamma   90.00
#
_symmetry.space_group_name_H-M   'P 1'
#
loop_
_entity.id
_entity.type
_entity.pdbx_description
1 polymer ?
#
loop_
_entity_poly.entity_id
_entity_poly.type
_entity_poly.pdbx_seq_one_letter_code
_entity_poly.pdbx_strand_id
1 'polypeptide(L)'
;LEEYIQTRLSDGLENLKAGEGDTLVIAGMGGPLMERILTDGQSVRDSFSELILQPQSDIPHFRRFIQSQGWKIVEEKMVEEDGKFYPMMRVVKAHSEDVPKTGTQENDLAKSLVAQGNGNVQQTVEAAVPYTLEEAFGKFLLKEHNPVLYRYLLREERIRADILKQLQAAPQAEAVTARIREVKEEAQLIKAALAEYESK
;
A
#
# COMPACT_ATOMS: atom_id res chain seq x y z
N LEU A 1 16.95 -4.04 -31.11
CA LEU A 1 16.06 -4.04 -29.91
C LEU A 1 14.77 -4.82 -30.18
N GLU A 2 14.21 -4.76 -31.38
CA GLU A 2 12.96 -5.47 -31.74
C GLU A 2 13.03 -6.99 -31.55
N GLU A 3 14.20 -7.60 -31.66
CA GLU A 3 14.41 -9.04 -31.44
C GLU A 3 14.26 -9.45 -29.95
N TYR A 4 14.34 -8.48 -29.01
CA TYR A 4 14.31 -8.72 -27.57
C TYR A 4 13.04 -8.20 -26.89
N ILE A 5 12.18 -7.50 -27.62
CA ILE A 5 10.97 -6.88 -27.08
C ILE A 5 9.75 -7.43 -27.81
N GLN A 6 8.84 -8.03 -27.05
CA GLN A 6 7.51 -8.41 -27.54
C GLN A 6 6.47 -7.45 -26.98
N THR A 7 5.69 -6.84 -27.86
CA THR A 7 4.54 -6.02 -27.48
C THR A 7 3.26 -6.81 -27.58
N ARG A 8 2.38 -6.64 -26.61
CA ARG A 8 1.11 -7.38 -26.54
C ARG A 8 0.03 -6.46 -25.98
N LEU A 9 -1.07 -6.31 -26.71
CA LEU A 9 -2.26 -5.61 -26.20
C LEU A 9 -2.95 -6.50 -25.17
N SER A 10 -3.14 -5.99 -23.95
CA SER A 10 -3.74 -6.73 -22.83
C SER A 10 -4.41 -5.79 -21.84
N ASP A 11 -5.50 -6.21 -21.20
CA ASP A 11 -5.95 -5.60 -19.94
C ASP A 11 -5.21 -6.33 -18.80
N GLY A 12 -4.26 -5.63 -18.18
CA GLY A 12 -3.41 -6.22 -17.15
C GLY A 12 -2.66 -7.47 -17.63
N LEU A 13 -2.86 -8.60 -16.95
CA LEU A 13 -2.15 -9.87 -17.18
C LEU A 13 -2.91 -10.87 -18.07
N GLU A 14 -4.10 -10.52 -18.59
CA GLU A 14 -5.00 -11.46 -19.29
C GLU A 14 -4.33 -12.19 -20.49
N ASN A 15 -3.51 -11.48 -21.23
CA ASN A 15 -2.85 -12.03 -22.44
C ASN A 15 -1.44 -12.56 -22.18
N LEU A 16 -1.04 -12.69 -20.90
CA LEU A 16 0.17 -13.37 -20.48
C LEU A 16 -0.14 -14.82 -20.07
N LYS A 17 0.83 -15.69 -20.25
CA LYS A 17 0.75 -17.08 -19.80
C LYS A 17 1.67 -17.29 -18.59
N ALA A 18 1.27 -18.17 -17.70
CA ALA A 18 2.11 -18.55 -16.58
C ALA A 18 3.47 -19.09 -17.06
N GLY A 19 4.56 -18.59 -16.48
CA GLY A 19 5.93 -19.00 -16.82
C GLY A 19 6.54 -18.28 -18.04
N GLU A 20 5.89 -17.25 -18.60
CA GLU A 20 6.47 -16.43 -19.68
C GLU A 20 7.57 -15.44 -19.19
N GLY A 21 7.71 -15.23 -17.90
CA GLY A 21 8.71 -14.32 -17.34
C GLY A 21 9.06 -14.65 -15.91
N ASP A 22 10.20 -14.14 -15.46
CA ASP A 22 10.70 -14.32 -14.10
C ASP A 22 10.33 -13.14 -13.19
N THR A 23 10.32 -11.94 -13.74
CA THR A 23 10.03 -10.68 -13.01
C THR A 23 8.86 -9.94 -13.66
N LEU A 24 7.87 -9.56 -12.87
CA LEU A 24 6.76 -8.70 -13.30
C LEU A 24 7.01 -7.27 -12.80
N VAL A 25 6.94 -6.29 -13.71
CA VAL A 25 7.04 -4.87 -13.35
C VAL A 25 5.71 -4.17 -13.62
N ILE A 26 5.11 -3.56 -12.59
CA ILE A 26 3.94 -2.69 -12.71
C ILE A 26 4.26 -1.34 -12.05
N ALA A 27 4.25 -0.27 -12.83
CA ALA A 27 4.60 1.06 -12.36
C ALA A 27 3.68 2.13 -12.92
N GLY A 28 3.54 3.26 -12.20
CA GLY A 28 2.82 4.42 -12.68
C GLY A 28 1.29 4.34 -12.56
N MET A 29 0.77 3.38 -11.80
CA MET A 29 -0.67 3.14 -11.63
C MET A 29 -1.11 3.39 -10.19
N GLY A 30 -2.39 3.72 -9.97
CA GLY A 30 -2.98 3.78 -8.63
C GLY A 30 -3.03 2.40 -7.97
N GLY A 31 -2.89 2.36 -6.63
CA GLY A 31 -2.94 1.11 -5.86
C GLY A 31 -4.16 0.24 -6.17
N PRO A 32 -5.40 0.76 -6.15
CA PRO A 32 -6.59 -0.05 -6.45
C PRO A 32 -6.59 -0.70 -7.83
N LEU A 33 -6.04 -0.02 -8.85
CA LEU A 33 -5.91 -0.60 -10.19
C LEU A 33 -4.88 -1.73 -10.20
N MET A 34 -3.74 -1.53 -9.53
CA MET A 34 -2.72 -2.58 -9.41
C MET A 34 -3.25 -3.80 -8.64
N GLU A 35 -4.02 -3.59 -7.57
CA GLU A 35 -4.67 -4.67 -6.82
C GLU A 35 -5.61 -5.49 -7.71
N ARG A 36 -6.44 -4.82 -8.51
CA ARG A 36 -7.30 -5.48 -9.49
C ARG A 36 -6.49 -6.33 -10.46
N ILE A 37 -5.47 -5.75 -11.11
CA ILE A 37 -4.62 -6.46 -12.08
C ILE A 37 -3.96 -7.70 -11.45
N LEU A 38 -3.45 -7.57 -10.23
CA LEU A 38 -2.79 -8.67 -9.53
C LEU A 38 -3.77 -9.74 -9.03
N THR A 39 -5.02 -9.36 -8.74
CA THR A 39 -6.07 -10.29 -8.31
C THR A 39 -6.64 -11.04 -9.50
N ASP A 40 -7.04 -10.33 -10.56
CA ASP A 40 -7.62 -10.93 -11.78
C ASP A 40 -6.62 -11.85 -12.47
N GLY A 41 -5.34 -11.45 -12.50
CA GLY A 41 -4.24 -12.22 -13.07
C GLY A 41 -3.52 -13.16 -12.09
N GLN A 42 -4.15 -13.60 -11.00
CA GLN A 42 -3.48 -14.35 -9.91
C GLN A 42 -2.67 -15.55 -10.40
N SER A 43 -3.20 -16.37 -11.29
CA SER A 43 -2.52 -17.58 -11.80
C SER A 43 -1.23 -17.24 -12.56
N VAL A 44 -1.25 -16.15 -13.32
CA VAL A 44 -0.09 -15.63 -14.06
C VAL A 44 0.87 -14.95 -13.10
N ARG A 45 0.37 -14.04 -12.23
CA ARG A 45 1.15 -13.39 -11.19
C ARG A 45 1.95 -14.41 -10.36
N ASP A 46 1.31 -15.48 -9.94
CA ASP A 46 1.91 -16.48 -9.07
C ASP A 46 2.95 -17.36 -9.80
N SER A 47 3.13 -17.20 -11.10
CA SER A 47 4.23 -17.85 -11.83
C SER A 47 5.53 -17.05 -11.81
N PHE A 48 5.48 -15.75 -11.50
CA PHE A 48 6.69 -14.93 -11.39
C PHE A 48 7.45 -15.21 -10.09
N SER A 49 8.78 -15.09 -10.14
CA SER A 49 9.67 -15.22 -9.00
C SER A 49 9.65 -13.97 -8.11
N GLU A 50 9.52 -12.81 -8.74
CA GLU A 50 9.46 -11.50 -8.05
C GLU A 50 8.59 -10.49 -8.81
N LEU A 51 8.11 -9.49 -8.07
CA LEU A 51 7.39 -8.35 -8.62
C LEU A 51 8.11 -7.06 -8.21
N ILE A 52 8.20 -6.11 -9.16
CA ILE A 52 8.64 -4.73 -8.91
C ILE A 52 7.42 -3.84 -9.08
N LEU A 53 6.99 -3.23 -7.99
CA LEU A 53 5.71 -2.53 -7.93
C LEU A 53 5.92 -1.05 -7.53
N GLN A 54 5.31 -0.14 -8.31
CA GLN A 54 5.36 1.30 -8.04
C GLN A 54 3.94 1.88 -8.06
N PRO A 55 3.17 1.78 -6.94
CA PRO A 55 1.87 2.40 -6.79
C PRO A 55 2.00 3.92 -6.63
N GLN A 56 1.03 4.67 -7.19
CA GLN A 56 0.98 6.14 -7.08
C GLN A 56 -0.10 6.66 -6.12
N SER A 57 -1.01 5.80 -5.66
CA SER A 57 -2.04 6.13 -4.66
C SER A 57 -2.29 4.96 -3.73
N ASP A 58 -2.93 5.23 -2.58
CA ASP A 58 -3.34 4.24 -1.59
C ASP A 58 -2.23 3.27 -1.16
N ILE A 59 -1.00 3.79 -1.09
CA ILE A 59 0.22 3.02 -0.88
C ILE A 59 0.19 2.20 0.42
N PRO A 60 -0.30 2.72 1.57
CA PRO A 60 -0.43 1.93 2.79
C PRO A 60 -1.34 0.72 2.62
N HIS A 61 -2.51 0.91 1.98
CA HIS A 61 -3.45 -0.15 1.68
C HIS A 61 -2.82 -1.19 0.73
N PHE A 62 -2.14 -0.72 -0.30
CA PHE A 62 -1.47 -1.58 -1.26
C PHE A 62 -0.38 -2.46 -0.62
N ARG A 63 0.42 -1.93 0.34
CA ARG A 63 1.38 -2.74 1.10
C ARG A 63 0.69 -3.84 1.91
N ARG A 64 -0.41 -3.50 2.59
CA ARG A 64 -1.22 -4.48 3.33
C ARG A 64 -1.82 -5.53 2.41
N PHE A 65 -2.34 -5.13 1.24
CA PHE A 65 -2.84 -6.05 0.22
C PHE A 65 -1.76 -7.04 -0.23
N ILE A 66 -0.57 -6.59 -0.61
CA ILE A 66 0.54 -7.45 -1.05
C ILE A 66 0.87 -8.51 0.01
N GLN A 67 0.96 -8.13 1.27
CA GLN A 67 1.22 -9.06 2.37
C GLN A 67 0.08 -10.07 2.55
N SER A 68 -1.19 -9.62 2.43
CA SER A 68 -2.37 -10.50 2.51
C SER A 68 -2.43 -11.55 1.40
N GLN A 69 -1.81 -11.26 0.25
CA GLN A 69 -1.71 -12.17 -0.89
C GLN A 69 -0.56 -13.20 -0.76
N GLY A 70 0.13 -13.26 0.38
CA GLY A 70 1.24 -14.17 0.61
C GLY A 70 2.54 -13.74 -0.06
N TRP A 71 2.69 -12.45 -0.34
CA TRP A 71 3.91 -11.85 -0.85
C TRP A 71 4.63 -11.04 0.22
N LYS A 72 5.95 -11.05 0.20
CA LYS A 72 6.82 -10.36 1.16
C LYS A 72 7.57 -9.25 0.46
N ILE A 73 7.44 -8.03 0.98
CA ILE A 73 8.28 -6.91 0.57
C ILE A 73 9.68 -7.17 1.11
N VAL A 74 10.68 -7.19 0.24
CA VAL A 74 12.08 -7.50 0.58
C VAL A 74 13.02 -6.34 0.35
N GLU A 75 12.59 -5.33 -0.38
CA GLU A 75 13.34 -4.10 -0.63
C GLU A 75 12.38 -2.97 -0.99
N GLU A 76 12.71 -1.75 -0.57
CA GLU A 76 11.99 -0.55 -0.98
C GLU A 76 12.99 0.54 -1.36
N LYS A 77 12.66 1.29 -2.39
CA LYS A 77 13.38 2.50 -2.81
C LYS A 77 12.38 3.63 -2.98
N MET A 78 12.85 4.84 -2.89
CA MET A 78 12.04 6.04 -3.13
C MET A 78 12.83 7.04 -3.93
N VAL A 79 12.22 7.58 -4.98
CA VAL A 79 12.80 8.61 -5.84
C VAL A 79 11.95 9.88 -5.73
N GLU A 80 12.60 11.02 -5.78
CA GLU A 80 11.96 12.32 -5.92
C GLU A 80 12.30 12.89 -7.29
N GLU A 81 11.28 13.28 -8.06
CA GLU A 81 11.41 13.91 -9.37
C GLU A 81 10.32 14.97 -9.51
N ASP A 82 10.70 16.17 -9.89
CA ASP A 82 9.80 17.31 -10.07
C ASP A 82 8.85 17.56 -8.87
N GLY A 83 9.37 17.37 -7.63
CA GLY A 83 8.63 17.55 -6.39
C GLY A 83 7.57 16.46 -6.13
N LYS A 84 7.57 15.39 -6.89
CA LYS A 84 6.76 14.18 -6.65
C LYS A 84 7.64 13.06 -6.11
N PHE A 85 7.02 12.20 -5.30
CA PHE A 85 7.69 11.10 -4.63
C PHE A 85 7.17 9.76 -5.16
N TYR A 86 8.07 8.88 -5.51
CA TYR A 86 7.78 7.61 -6.16
C TYR A 86 8.36 6.46 -5.33
N PRO A 87 7.60 5.89 -4.38
CA PRO A 87 8.02 4.68 -3.69
C PRO A 87 7.91 3.48 -4.61
N MET A 88 8.91 2.62 -4.54
CA MET A 88 9.00 1.36 -5.30
C MET A 88 9.26 0.23 -4.31
N MET A 89 8.69 -0.93 -4.57
CA MET A 89 8.89 -2.11 -3.74
C MET A 89 9.19 -3.33 -4.61
N ARG A 90 10.18 -4.10 -4.17
CA ARG A 90 10.46 -5.43 -4.69
C ARG A 90 9.86 -6.44 -3.74
N VAL A 91 9.04 -7.33 -4.28
CA VAL A 91 8.34 -8.34 -3.51
C VAL A 91 8.62 -9.73 -4.06
N VAL A 92 8.69 -10.70 -3.18
CA VAL A 92 8.87 -12.12 -3.50
C VAL A 92 7.81 -12.94 -2.78
N LYS A 93 7.58 -14.17 -3.21
CA LYS A 93 6.67 -15.07 -2.48
C LYS A 93 7.15 -15.28 -1.05
N ALA A 94 6.25 -15.19 -0.09
CA ALA A 94 6.55 -15.58 1.27
C ALA A 94 6.71 -17.11 1.34
N HIS A 95 7.80 -17.58 1.94
CA HIS A 95 7.94 -18.99 2.28
C HIS A 95 7.11 -19.30 3.53
N SER A 96 6.71 -20.56 3.70
CA SER A 96 5.90 -21.02 4.84
C SER A 96 6.50 -20.71 6.22
N GLU A 97 7.80 -20.45 6.29
CA GLU A 97 8.51 -20.05 7.51
C GLU A 97 8.41 -18.54 7.80
N ASP A 98 8.06 -17.73 6.80
CA ASP A 98 7.96 -16.26 6.89
C ASP A 98 6.58 -15.76 7.38
N VAL A 99 5.59 -16.65 7.45
CA VAL A 99 4.24 -16.28 7.91
C VAL A 99 4.28 -16.19 9.44
N PRO A 100 4.05 -15.01 10.04
CA PRO A 100 3.96 -14.91 11.48
C PRO A 100 2.85 -15.86 11.95
N LYS A 101 3.16 -16.72 12.90
CA LYS A 101 2.17 -17.54 13.60
C LYS A 101 1.30 -16.66 14.50
N THR A 102 0.68 -15.66 13.94
CA THR A 102 -0.31 -14.83 14.63
C THR A 102 -1.67 -15.49 14.41
N GLY A 103 -2.17 -16.01 15.51
CA GLY A 103 -3.47 -16.56 15.82
C GLY A 103 -4.52 -16.67 14.72
N THR A 104 -4.72 -17.87 14.28
CA THR A 104 -5.93 -18.40 13.66
C THR A 104 -7.15 -18.12 14.57
N GLN A 105 -7.79 -16.96 14.48
CA GLN A 105 -9.12 -16.76 15.07
C GLN A 105 -10.04 -15.78 14.33
N GLU A 106 -9.55 -14.98 13.36
CA GLU A 106 -10.44 -14.02 12.67
C GLU A 106 -10.95 -14.48 11.29
N ASN A 107 -10.34 -15.47 10.66
CA ASN A 107 -10.77 -15.94 9.32
C ASN A 107 -11.94 -16.94 9.33
N ASP A 108 -12.24 -17.57 10.45
CA ASP A 108 -13.39 -18.52 10.53
C ASP A 108 -14.72 -17.81 10.74
N LEU A 109 -14.72 -16.61 11.31
CA LEU A 109 -15.94 -15.79 11.44
C LEU A 109 -16.37 -15.17 10.09
N ALA A 110 -15.43 -14.79 9.23
CA ALA A 110 -15.71 -14.22 7.92
C ALA A 110 -16.30 -15.28 6.95
N LYS A 111 -15.84 -16.52 7.02
CA LYS A 111 -16.38 -17.63 6.20
C LYS A 111 -17.76 -18.10 6.63
N SER A 112 -18.10 -17.95 7.90
CA SER A 112 -19.42 -18.31 8.43
C SER A 112 -20.54 -17.33 8.06
N LEU A 113 -20.22 -16.08 7.75
CA LEU A 113 -21.19 -15.03 7.41
C LEU A 113 -21.57 -14.99 5.92
N VAL A 114 -20.80 -15.63 5.04
CA VAL A 114 -21.08 -15.69 3.59
C VAL A 114 -22.12 -16.76 3.25
N ALA A 115 -22.44 -17.67 4.15
CA ALA A 115 -23.33 -18.82 3.90
C ALA A 115 -24.82 -18.54 4.14
N GLN A 116 -25.25 -17.37 4.62
CA GLN A 116 -26.66 -17.02 4.78
C GLN A 116 -27.01 -15.75 4.01
N GLY A 117 -27.42 -15.95 2.74
CA GLY A 117 -27.95 -14.88 1.93
C GLY A 117 -29.28 -14.37 2.48
N ASN A 118 -29.38 -13.05 2.69
CA ASN A 118 -30.55 -12.24 2.31
C ASN A 118 -30.21 -10.76 2.39
N GLY A 119 -30.55 -10.06 1.32
CA GLY A 119 -30.21 -8.70 1.03
C GLY A 119 -30.62 -7.67 2.10
N ASN A 120 -29.67 -6.95 2.54
CA ASN A 120 -29.66 -5.50 2.76
C ASN A 120 -28.25 -5.12 3.17
N VAL A 121 -27.44 -4.68 2.19
CA VAL A 121 -26.09 -4.17 2.47
C VAL A 121 -26.24 -2.75 3.00
N GLN A 122 -26.58 -2.63 4.28
CA GLN A 122 -26.15 -1.47 5.03
C GLN A 122 -24.63 -1.60 5.17
N GLN A 123 -23.91 -0.71 4.54
CA GLN A 123 -22.47 -0.50 4.77
C GLN A 123 -22.28 -0.20 6.26
N THR A 124 -22.03 -1.23 7.04
CA THR A 124 -21.36 -1.08 8.32
C THR A 124 -19.96 -0.56 7.95
N VAL A 125 -19.69 0.70 8.27
CA VAL A 125 -18.35 1.27 8.25
C VAL A 125 -17.57 0.48 9.29
N GLU A 126 -16.94 -0.60 8.86
CA GLU A 126 -15.94 -1.31 9.66
C GLU A 126 -14.88 -0.27 10.00
N ALA A 127 -14.67 0.01 11.27
CA ALA A 127 -13.65 0.96 11.71
C ALA A 127 -12.31 0.46 11.16
N ALA A 128 -11.80 1.13 10.13
CA ALA A 128 -10.59 0.72 9.42
C ALA A 128 -9.46 0.60 10.44
N VAL A 129 -8.86 -0.59 10.54
CA VAL A 129 -7.70 -0.82 11.40
C VAL A 129 -6.59 0.16 11.00
N PRO A 130 -6.08 0.99 11.93
CA PRO A 130 -5.05 1.98 11.62
C PRO A 130 -3.84 1.33 10.94
N TYR A 131 -3.21 2.05 10.01
CA TYR A 131 -1.96 1.59 9.41
C TYR A 131 -0.81 1.67 10.40
N THR A 132 0.06 0.67 10.36
CA THR A 132 1.35 0.72 11.05
C THR A 132 2.30 1.70 10.35
N LEU A 133 3.40 2.11 11.01
CA LEU A 133 4.43 2.93 10.38
C LEU A 133 5.04 2.24 9.15
N GLU A 134 5.26 0.93 9.23
CA GLU A 134 5.80 0.14 8.13
C GLU A 134 4.85 0.09 6.93
N GLU A 135 3.54 -0.02 7.16
CA GLU A 135 2.54 0.06 6.09
C GLU A 135 2.45 1.46 5.50
N ALA A 136 2.47 2.50 6.34
CA ALA A 136 2.36 3.87 5.90
C ALA A 136 3.57 4.33 5.07
N PHE A 137 4.78 4.06 5.54
CA PHE A 137 5.99 4.67 4.98
C PHE A 137 7.02 3.68 4.42
N GLY A 138 6.83 2.38 4.63
CA GLY A 138 7.72 1.34 4.13
C GLY A 138 8.78 0.93 5.15
N LYS A 139 8.80 -0.35 5.47
CA LYS A 139 9.71 -0.95 6.45
C LYS A 139 11.18 -0.69 6.15
N PHE A 140 11.59 -0.89 4.89
CA PHE A 140 12.98 -0.75 4.48
C PHE A 140 13.39 0.71 4.36
N LEU A 141 12.49 1.58 3.89
CA LEU A 141 12.73 3.01 3.84
C LEU A 141 12.96 3.62 5.23
N LEU A 142 12.16 3.22 6.23
CA LEU A 142 12.33 3.64 7.62
C LEU A 142 13.64 3.09 8.20
N LYS A 143 13.86 1.77 8.11
CA LYS A 143 15.05 1.11 8.65
C LYS A 143 16.35 1.67 8.09
N GLU A 144 16.39 1.99 6.81
CA GLU A 144 17.56 2.54 6.12
C GLU A 144 17.70 4.06 6.32
N HIS A 145 16.76 4.71 7.01
CA HIS A 145 16.69 6.17 7.14
C HIS A 145 16.80 6.86 5.77
N ASN A 146 15.99 6.40 4.83
CA ASN A 146 16.05 6.84 3.44
C ASN A 146 15.92 8.37 3.34
N PRO A 147 16.88 9.10 2.76
CA PRO A 147 16.87 10.56 2.74
C PRO A 147 15.74 11.15 1.90
N VAL A 148 15.22 10.42 0.92
CA VAL A 148 14.08 10.86 0.12
C VAL A 148 12.79 10.74 0.93
N LEU A 149 12.62 9.65 1.70
CA LEU A 149 11.51 9.52 2.63
C LEU A 149 11.53 10.63 3.69
N TYR A 150 12.70 10.98 4.22
CA TYR A 150 12.81 12.09 5.18
C TYR A 150 12.27 13.40 4.61
N ARG A 151 12.65 13.77 3.38
CA ARG A 151 12.14 14.98 2.71
C ARG A 151 10.62 14.89 2.47
N TYR A 152 10.14 13.73 2.08
CA TYR A 152 8.69 13.47 1.95
C TYR A 152 7.96 13.71 3.27
N LEU A 153 8.45 13.15 4.38
CA LEU A 153 7.85 13.30 5.71
C LEU A 153 7.80 14.75 6.17
N LEU A 154 8.88 15.51 5.98
CA LEU A 154 8.92 16.96 6.30
C LEU A 154 7.92 17.76 5.47
N ARG A 155 7.76 17.43 4.20
CA ARG A 155 6.75 18.05 3.33
C ARG A 155 5.33 17.73 3.83
N GLU A 156 5.06 16.46 4.09
CA GLU A 156 3.73 16.02 4.55
C GLU A 156 3.37 16.58 5.92
N GLU A 157 4.32 16.73 6.81
CA GLU A 157 4.10 17.38 8.11
C GLU A 157 3.60 18.83 7.93
N ARG A 158 4.25 19.61 7.06
CA ARG A 158 3.83 20.98 6.75
C ARG A 158 2.43 21.02 6.14
N ILE A 159 2.16 20.15 5.17
CA ILE A 159 0.85 20.06 4.52
C ILE A 159 -0.25 19.75 5.56
N ARG A 160 -0.04 18.79 6.46
CA ARG A 160 -1.01 18.43 7.50
C ARG A 160 -1.21 19.56 8.51
N ALA A 161 -0.15 20.30 8.86
CA ALA A 161 -0.25 21.45 9.73
C ALA A 161 -1.10 22.57 9.10
N ASP A 162 -0.90 22.87 7.81
CA ASP A 162 -1.68 23.87 7.07
C ASP A 162 -3.15 23.46 6.94
N ILE A 163 -3.42 22.18 6.63
CA ILE A 163 -4.79 21.65 6.56
C ILE A 163 -5.49 21.76 7.92
N LEU A 164 -4.83 21.38 9.01
CA LEU A 164 -5.39 21.49 10.35
C LEU A 164 -5.72 22.94 10.71
N LYS A 165 -4.85 23.90 10.38
CA LYS A 165 -5.10 25.31 10.60
C LYS A 165 -6.34 25.81 9.85
N GLN A 166 -6.50 25.40 8.58
CA GLN A 166 -7.67 25.75 7.77
C GLN A 166 -8.96 25.14 8.33
N LEU A 167 -8.93 23.84 8.68
CA LEU A 167 -10.10 23.16 9.24
C LEU A 167 -10.53 23.72 10.60
N GLN A 168 -9.58 24.16 11.44
CA GLN A 168 -9.87 24.78 12.73
C GLN A 168 -10.49 26.18 12.60
N ALA A 169 -10.20 26.89 11.52
CA ALA A 169 -10.79 28.19 11.21
C ALA A 169 -12.18 28.08 10.53
N ALA A 170 -12.55 26.89 10.06
CA ALA A 170 -13.83 26.67 9.40
C ALA A 170 -14.99 26.51 10.41
N PRO A 171 -16.25 26.78 10.02
CA PRO A 171 -17.42 26.48 10.85
C PRO A 171 -17.43 25.02 11.27
N GLN A 172 -17.65 24.79 12.58
CA GLN A 172 -17.59 23.44 13.16
C GLN A 172 -18.85 22.64 12.81
N ALA A 173 -18.77 21.86 11.72
CA ALA A 173 -19.73 20.85 11.33
C ALA A 173 -19.20 19.45 11.67
N GLU A 174 -20.06 18.46 11.75
CA GLU A 174 -19.69 17.06 12.06
C GLU A 174 -18.65 16.54 11.06
N ALA A 175 -18.81 16.80 9.76
CA ALA A 175 -17.86 16.42 8.72
C ALA A 175 -16.47 17.09 8.92
N VAL A 176 -16.43 18.36 9.35
CA VAL A 176 -15.19 19.07 9.65
C VAL A 176 -14.49 18.46 10.84
N THR A 177 -15.25 18.12 11.90
CA THR A 177 -14.72 17.48 13.10
C THR A 177 -14.15 16.09 12.80
N ALA A 178 -14.84 15.30 11.97
CA ALA A 178 -14.35 14.01 11.50
C ALA A 178 -13.04 14.16 10.73
N ARG A 179 -12.96 15.12 9.79
CA ARG A 179 -11.75 15.36 8.99
C ARG A 179 -10.58 15.86 9.85
N ILE A 180 -10.84 16.68 10.88
CA ILE A 180 -9.79 17.10 11.82
C ILE A 180 -9.17 15.88 12.54
N ARG A 181 -10.00 14.91 12.94
CA ARG A 181 -9.52 13.68 13.59
C ARG A 181 -8.62 12.88 12.65
N GLU A 182 -9.06 12.63 11.42
CA GLU A 182 -8.28 11.91 10.41
C GLU A 182 -6.92 12.57 10.16
N VAL A 183 -6.91 13.89 9.92
CA VAL A 183 -5.65 14.62 9.65
C VAL A 183 -4.73 14.62 10.88
N LYS A 184 -5.27 14.63 12.09
CA LYS A 184 -4.47 14.47 13.32
C LYS A 184 -3.82 13.09 13.42
N GLU A 185 -4.55 12.03 13.08
CA GLU A 185 -4.04 10.67 13.06
C GLU A 185 -2.92 10.52 12.00
N GLU A 186 -3.13 11.05 10.79
CA GLU A 186 -2.09 11.11 9.75
C GLU A 186 -0.84 11.88 10.24
N ALA A 187 -1.04 13.05 10.87
CA ALA A 187 0.06 13.84 11.41
C ALA A 187 0.83 13.14 12.55
N GLN A 188 0.15 12.34 13.38
CA GLN A 188 0.80 11.54 14.41
C GLN A 188 1.69 10.46 13.82
N LEU A 189 1.23 9.75 12.77
CA LEU A 189 2.04 8.77 12.05
C LEU A 189 3.30 9.41 11.43
N ILE A 190 3.15 10.59 10.81
CA ILE A 190 4.28 11.32 10.22
C ILE A 190 5.30 11.71 11.31
N LYS A 191 4.85 12.23 12.45
CA LYS A 191 5.73 12.58 13.57
C LYS A 191 6.45 11.38 14.16
N ALA A 192 5.75 10.26 14.29
CA ALA A 192 6.37 9.01 14.75
C ALA A 192 7.46 8.53 13.77
N ALA A 193 7.20 8.63 12.45
CA ALA A 193 8.19 8.29 11.45
C ALA A 193 9.41 9.23 11.47
N LEU A 194 9.20 10.54 11.66
CA LEU A 194 10.29 11.51 11.79
C LEU A 194 11.17 11.24 13.04
N ALA A 195 10.56 10.82 14.15
CA ALA A 195 11.30 10.48 15.36
C ALA A 195 12.29 9.31 15.17
N GLU A 196 12.02 8.38 14.23
CA GLU A 196 12.98 7.33 13.86
C GLU A 196 14.30 7.90 13.29
N TYR A 197 14.25 9.08 12.65
CA TYR A 197 15.43 9.75 12.09
C TYR A 197 16.24 10.55 13.11
N GLU A 198 15.64 10.92 14.25
CA GLU A 198 16.29 11.70 15.30
C GLU A 198 16.98 10.82 16.35
N SER A 199 16.69 9.51 16.35
CA SER A 199 17.14 8.57 17.38
C SER A 199 18.57 8.03 17.16
N LYS A 200 19.44 8.77 16.43
CA LYS A 200 20.86 8.41 16.17
C LYS A 200 21.84 9.36 16.81
#